data_0bee4ac7d2060c09f49d1916fa5eaa5d
#
_entry.id   0bee4ac7d2060c09f49d1916fa5eaa5d
#
_cell.length_a   1.000
_cell.length_b   1.000
_cell.length_c   1.000
_cell.angle_alpha   90.00
_cell.angle_beta   90.00
_cell.angle_gamma   90.00
#
_symmetry.space_group_name_H-M   'P 1'
#
loop_
_entity.id
_entity.type
_entity.pdbx_description
1 polymer ?
#
loop_
_entity_poly.entity_id
_entity_poly.type
_entity_poly.pdbx_seq_one_letter_code
_entity_poly.pdbx_strand_id
1 'polypeptide(L)'
;MLFHQNGYVSEDPRIEEPRGCGVDRPEDLTDTMDVLIVGTGPAGVIAAAQLSQYPDVNTRMIERRPDRLEIGQADGIQARSVETFQAFGFAEEITQEAYHLREMCFWNPDPTNPQNIVRTGRPADDPHGVSEFPHLIVNQARVLDYFLRSAERGPARITPNYGIEFVNLEIDQGQEYPVAVTVRYAAGEREGEERTVRAKYVFGCDGASSRVRKAIGRTLSGQGAHHAWGVMDVLANTDFPDIRTKCAINSVNGSILLIPREGGLLFRMYVDLGEVPEDDNHEIRKTPVEEIIRRANKIINPYSVDVKSVAWSSVYEVGHRLTDHFDDVDTEDRGTRVPRVFIAGDACHTHSAKAGQGMNVSMQDGWNLGWKLGAVLSGRADESLLDTYSEERQVIAKNLIDFDREWSTLMATPQDKLPDPTYLEDFYVKTAEFPAGFMTEYQPSLITAGTDHQDFAEGYPVGKRFKSARVQRVCDSMVVHQGHEATADGRWRIHVFADSSVAGADSPTTAFAEWWQNDPSSPLVALRRDDDGDATLFDVDVTYQQPYTDVDITKVPRAFKPQVGPFELNYWERVYAAIPGEDVFDVRMISRDGAVVVVRPDHYVAAVLPLDATDELTEFFGKFLRRN
;
A
#
# COMPACT_ATOMS: atom_id res chain seq x y z
N MET A 1 3.90 -1.88 21.42
CA MET A 1 2.91 -2.07 22.51
C MET A 1 2.80 -0.78 23.28
N LEU A 2 1.60 -0.25 23.36
CA LEU A 2 1.33 1.02 24.03
C LEU A 2 0.63 0.74 25.36
N PHE A 3 1.31 1.05 26.46
CA PHE A 3 0.70 0.98 27.79
C PHE A 3 0.01 2.31 28.07
N HIS A 4 -1.30 2.28 28.17
CA HIS A 4 -2.08 3.48 28.40
C HIS A 4 -1.95 3.93 29.85
N GLN A 5 -1.60 5.21 30.10
CA GLN A 5 -1.43 5.76 31.45
C GLN A 5 -2.73 5.72 32.28
N ASN A 6 -3.87 5.58 31.66
CA ASN A 6 -5.18 5.49 32.31
C ASN A 6 -5.66 4.06 32.57
N GLY A 7 -4.76 3.07 32.52
CA GLY A 7 -5.00 1.76 33.07
C GLY A 7 -5.46 0.68 32.09
N TYR A 8 -5.31 0.87 30.77
CA TYR A 8 -5.46 -0.22 29.80
C TYR A 8 -4.36 -0.21 28.76
N VAL A 9 -4.17 -1.34 28.10
CA VAL A 9 -3.19 -1.56 27.04
C VAL A 9 -3.88 -1.39 25.71
N SER A 10 -3.32 -0.58 24.82
CA SER A 10 -3.72 -0.48 23.44
C SER A 10 -2.66 -1.15 22.56
N GLU A 11 -3.04 -2.20 21.88
CA GLU A 11 -2.40 -2.79 20.68
C GLU A 11 -3.43 -3.49 19.83
N ASP A 12 -4.65 -3.53 20.31
CA ASP A 12 -5.77 -3.95 19.47
C ASP A 12 -6.01 -2.85 18.42
N PRO A 13 -5.87 -3.15 17.11
CA PRO A 13 -6.09 -2.15 16.06
C PRO A 13 -7.52 -1.56 16.06
N ARG A 14 -8.45 -2.18 16.77
CA ARG A 14 -9.82 -1.68 16.98
C ARG A 14 -9.93 -0.63 18.08
N ILE A 15 -8.89 -0.48 18.89
CA ILE A 15 -8.87 0.48 20.00
C ILE A 15 -8.01 1.66 19.58
N GLU A 16 -8.67 2.81 19.38
CA GLU A 16 -7.97 4.03 19.04
C GLU A 16 -7.25 4.62 20.25
N GLU A 17 -6.04 5.16 20.01
CA GLU A 17 -5.34 5.90 21.05
C GLU A 17 -6.16 7.10 21.54
N PRO A 18 -6.07 7.43 22.84
CA PRO A 18 -6.74 8.61 23.38
C PRO A 18 -6.25 9.87 22.70
N ARG A 19 -7.17 10.81 22.51
CA ARG A 19 -6.85 12.10 21.93
C ARG A 19 -5.83 12.83 22.80
N GLY A 20 -4.76 13.33 22.20
CA GLY A 20 -3.70 14.07 22.88
C GLY A 20 -2.54 13.23 23.41
N CYS A 21 -2.51 11.91 23.15
CA CYS A 21 -1.30 11.11 23.35
C CYS A 21 -0.22 11.46 22.29
N GLY A 22 1.04 11.13 22.60
CA GLY A 22 2.17 11.39 21.72
C GLY A 22 2.89 12.73 21.99
N VAL A 23 3.84 13.05 21.11
CA VAL A 23 4.69 14.24 21.26
C VAL A 23 3.88 15.51 20.99
N ASP A 24 4.01 16.51 21.87
CA ASP A 24 3.43 17.83 21.66
C ASP A 24 4.27 18.61 20.64
N ARG A 25 3.67 19.00 19.52
CA ARG A 25 4.32 19.74 18.44
C ARG A 25 3.53 21.01 18.12
N PRO A 26 4.22 22.11 17.71
CA PRO A 26 3.53 23.33 17.26
C PRO A 26 2.55 23.02 16.12
N GLU A 27 1.37 23.63 16.13
CA GLU A 27 0.40 23.52 15.04
C GLU A 27 0.92 24.18 13.74
N ASP A 28 1.63 25.30 13.87
CA ASP A 28 2.24 26.02 12.74
C ASP A 28 3.42 25.24 12.15
N LEU A 29 3.63 25.44 10.83
CA LEU A 29 4.80 24.92 10.13
C LEU A 29 6.10 25.49 10.75
N THR A 30 7.00 24.62 11.19
CA THR A 30 8.29 24.99 11.80
C THR A 30 9.30 25.47 10.75
N ASP A 31 10.34 26.22 11.18
CA ASP A 31 11.42 26.66 10.27
C ASP A 31 12.29 25.50 9.79
N THR A 32 12.47 24.49 10.64
CA THR A 32 13.24 23.28 10.34
C THR A 32 12.44 22.03 10.68
N MET A 33 12.65 20.96 9.92
CA MET A 33 12.04 19.66 10.12
C MET A 33 12.89 18.54 9.53
N ASP A 34 12.68 17.31 9.99
CA ASP A 34 13.39 16.17 9.42
C ASP A 34 12.78 15.77 8.06
N VAL A 35 11.43 15.71 7.97
CA VAL A 35 10.71 15.37 6.74
C VAL A 35 9.64 16.41 6.46
N LEU A 36 9.61 16.92 5.23
CA LEU A 36 8.48 17.68 4.69
C LEU A 36 7.74 16.85 3.63
N ILE A 37 6.50 16.48 3.93
CA ILE A 37 5.60 15.84 2.97
C ILE A 37 4.80 16.94 2.25
N VAL A 38 4.82 16.93 0.92
CA VAL A 38 4.12 17.91 0.08
C VAL A 38 2.91 17.24 -0.58
N GLY A 39 1.72 17.51 -0.07
CA GLY A 39 0.44 16.98 -0.55
C GLY A 39 -0.16 15.90 0.34
N THR A 40 -1.48 15.98 0.56
CA THR A 40 -2.30 15.03 1.33
C THR A 40 -3.02 14.02 0.44
N GLY A 41 -2.42 13.66 -0.70
CA GLY A 41 -2.88 12.55 -1.53
C GLY A 41 -2.55 11.18 -0.91
N PRO A 42 -2.96 10.07 -1.53
CA PRO A 42 -2.80 8.71 -0.98
C PRO A 42 -1.38 8.37 -0.52
N ALA A 43 -0.35 8.71 -1.32
CA ALA A 43 1.04 8.49 -0.94
C ALA A 43 1.48 9.31 0.28
N GLY A 44 1.05 10.59 0.36
CA GLY A 44 1.43 11.48 1.44
C GLY A 44 0.82 11.07 2.79
N VAL A 45 -0.46 10.72 2.81
CA VAL A 45 -1.15 10.39 4.07
C VAL A 45 -0.69 9.06 4.67
N ILE A 46 -0.40 8.04 3.85
CA ILE A 46 0.15 6.78 4.36
C ILE A 46 1.59 6.95 4.85
N ALA A 47 2.40 7.77 4.17
CA ALA A 47 3.74 8.10 4.63
C ALA A 47 3.69 8.84 5.97
N ALA A 48 2.74 9.79 6.15
CA ALA A 48 2.52 10.47 7.41
C ALA A 48 2.08 9.48 8.51
N ALA A 49 1.15 8.57 8.22
CA ALA A 49 0.72 7.55 9.16
C ALA A 49 1.88 6.63 9.56
N GLN A 50 2.73 6.22 8.62
CA GLN A 50 3.92 5.42 8.94
C GLN A 50 4.96 6.21 9.75
N LEU A 51 5.27 7.44 9.36
CA LEU A 51 6.23 8.30 10.05
C LEU A 51 5.73 8.73 11.43
N SER A 52 4.42 8.71 11.67
CA SER A 52 3.85 9.00 12.99
C SER A 52 4.28 7.99 14.07
N GLN A 53 4.79 6.81 13.68
CA GLN A 53 5.33 5.81 14.60
C GLN A 53 6.72 6.16 15.13
N TYR A 54 7.35 7.22 14.63
CA TYR A 54 8.70 7.67 15.02
C TYR A 54 8.64 9.02 15.75
N PRO A 55 8.45 9.04 17.08
CA PRO A 55 8.22 10.27 17.84
C PRO A 55 9.39 11.25 17.80
N ASP A 56 10.61 10.76 17.61
CA ASP A 56 11.82 11.58 17.53
C ASP A 56 12.03 12.24 16.17
N VAL A 57 11.25 11.82 15.15
CA VAL A 57 11.33 12.36 13.79
C VAL A 57 10.33 13.51 13.63
N ASN A 58 10.84 14.73 13.40
CA ASN A 58 10.00 15.89 13.16
C ASN A 58 9.48 15.89 11.71
N THR A 59 8.33 15.27 11.49
CA THR A 59 7.65 15.23 10.19
C THR A 59 6.59 16.32 10.11
N ARG A 60 6.56 17.06 8.99
CA ARG A 60 5.54 18.05 8.66
C ARG A 60 4.89 17.71 7.32
N MET A 61 3.62 18.05 7.18
CA MET A 61 2.86 17.85 5.96
C MET A 61 2.16 19.14 5.55
N ILE A 62 2.29 19.54 4.29
CA ILE A 62 1.61 20.71 3.72
C ILE A 62 0.63 20.31 2.61
N GLU A 63 -0.47 21.04 2.52
CA GLU A 63 -1.49 20.88 1.48
C GLU A 63 -1.95 22.24 0.99
N ARG A 64 -1.98 22.43 -0.34
CA ARG A 64 -2.39 23.71 -0.95
C ARG A 64 -3.88 24.03 -0.81
N ARG A 65 -4.74 22.99 -0.68
CA ARG A 65 -6.17 23.20 -0.42
C ARG A 65 -6.35 23.77 0.98
N PRO A 66 -7.39 24.62 1.16
CA PRO A 66 -7.66 25.21 2.47
C PRO A 66 -8.18 24.20 3.51
N ASP A 67 -8.61 23.01 3.07
CA ASP A 67 -9.18 21.98 3.90
C ASP A 67 -8.95 20.58 3.28
N ARG A 68 -9.38 19.53 3.98
CA ARG A 68 -9.33 18.14 3.52
C ARG A 68 -10.07 17.93 2.20
N LEU A 69 -9.75 16.86 1.51
CA LEU A 69 -10.48 16.44 0.33
C LEU A 69 -11.89 15.97 0.72
N GLU A 70 -12.93 16.53 0.12
CA GLU A 70 -14.32 16.10 0.37
C GLU A 70 -14.74 14.95 -0.54
N ILE A 71 -14.39 15.04 -1.84
CA ILE A 71 -14.74 14.03 -2.86
C ILE A 71 -13.47 13.72 -3.67
N GLY A 72 -13.06 12.44 -3.65
CA GLY A 72 -11.92 11.97 -4.42
C GLY A 72 -12.30 11.41 -5.79
N GLN A 73 -11.30 11.29 -6.64
CA GLN A 73 -11.46 10.74 -7.99
C GLN A 73 -11.39 9.21 -8.01
N ALA A 74 -10.54 8.61 -7.17
CA ALA A 74 -10.39 7.17 -7.03
C ALA A 74 -11.43 6.58 -6.06
N ASP A 75 -11.70 5.28 -6.22
CA ASP A 75 -12.68 4.55 -5.41
C ASP A 75 -12.36 3.06 -5.22
N GLY A 76 -11.59 2.45 -6.14
CA GLY A 76 -11.25 1.03 -6.07
C GLY A 76 -10.10 0.76 -5.10
N ILE A 77 -10.36 -0.08 -4.10
CA ILE A 77 -9.38 -0.54 -3.11
C ILE A 77 -9.17 -2.03 -3.30
N GLN A 78 -8.01 -2.40 -3.78
CA GLN A 78 -7.66 -3.79 -4.04
C GLN A 78 -7.35 -4.55 -2.74
N ALA A 79 -7.49 -5.87 -2.76
CA ALA A 79 -7.32 -6.71 -1.59
C ALA A 79 -5.96 -6.51 -0.89
N ARG A 80 -4.86 -6.33 -1.65
CA ARG A 80 -3.53 -6.02 -1.07
C ARG A 80 -3.53 -4.71 -0.27
N SER A 81 -4.28 -3.71 -0.70
CA SER A 81 -4.41 -2.45 0.06
C SER A 81 -5.25 -2.61 1.32
N VAL A 82 -6.25 -3.51 1.30
CA VAL A 82 -7.00 -3.84 2.53
C VAL A 82 -6.12 -4.57 3.55
N GLU A 83 -5.21 -5.47 3.09
CA GLU A 83 -4.15 -6.02 3.96
C GLU A 83 -3.29 -4.91 4.58
N THR A 84 -2.96 -3.88 3.80
CA THR A 84 -2.25 -2.70 4.32
C THR A 84 -3.08 -1.94 5.35
N PHE A 85 -4.39 -1.76 5.12
CA PHE A 85 -5.29 -1.11 6.10
C PHE A 85 -5.38 -1.90 7.41
N GLN A 86 -5.27 -3.24 7.35
CA GLN A 86 -5.17 -4.09 8.54
C GLN A 86 -3.92 -3.73 9.36
N ALA A 87 -2.77 -3.53 8.70
CA ALA A 87 -1.56 -3.12 9.39
C ALA A 87 -1.66 -1.74 10.07
N PHE A 88 -2.47 -0.83 9.50
CA PHE A 88 -2.76 0.49 10.08
C PHE A 88 -3.98 0.50 11.03
N GLY A 89 -4.63 -0.65 11.24
CA GLY A 89 -5.65 -0.84 12.26
C GLY A 89 -7.07 -0.43 11.89
N PHE A 90 -7.38 -0.12 10.62
CA PHE A 90 -8.71 0.34 10.21
C PHE A 90 -9.40 -0.49 9.10
N ALA A 91 -8.86 -1.68 8.77
CA ALA A 91 -9.45 -2.52 7.71
C ALA A 91 -10.91 -2.90 7.99
N GLU A 92 -11.25 -3.21 9.24
CA GLU A 92 -12.62 -3.58 9.61
C GLU A 92 -13.59 -2.42 9.40
N GLU A 93 -13.25 -1.22 9.90
CA GLU A 93 -14.10 -0.04 9.80
C GLU A 93 -14.40 0.35 8.35
N ILE A 94 -13.33 0.47 7.53
CA ILE A 94 -13.51 0.84 6.12
C ILE A 94 -14.24 -0.23 5.32
N THR A 95 -14.05 -1.51 5.68
CA THR A 95 -14.77 -2.63 5.05
C THR A 95 -16.27 -2.56 5.32
N GLN A 96 -16.69 -2.14 6.53
CA GLN A 96 -18.11 -2.01 6.89
C GLN A 96 -18.82 -0.92 6.07
N GLU A 97 -18.17 0.18 5.74
CA GLU A 97 -18.80 1.27 4.96
C GLU A 97 -18.66 1.09 3.44
N ALA A 98 -17.71 0.29 2.98
CA ALA A 98 -17.41 0.09 1.57
C ALA A 98 -18.42 -0.81 0.86
N TYR A 99 -18.49 -0.68 -0.46
CA TYR A 99 -19.13 -1.70 -1.30
C TYR A 99 -18.12 -2.81 -1.60
N HIS A 100 -18.54 -4.09 -1.44
CA HIS A 100 -17.70 -5.26 -1.69
C HIS A 100 -17.89 -5.76 -3.12
N LEU A 101 -16.86 -5.74 -3.92
CA LEU A 101 -16.87 -6.40 -5.21
C LEU A 101 -16.65 -7.90 -5.04
N ARG A 102 -17.55 -8.69 -5.63
CA ARG A 102 -17.49 -10.17 -5.60
C ARG A 102 -17.38 -10.78 -6.97
N GLU A 103 -17.93 -10.08 -7.98
CA GLU A 103 -18.06 -10.56 -9.34
C GLU A 103 -17.86 -9.42 -10.32
N MET A 104 -17.52 -9.76 -11.57
CA MET A 104 -17.53 -8.85 -12.71
C MET A 104 -18.42 -9.42 -13.80
N CYS A 105 -19.36 -8.64 -14.31
CA CYS A 105 -20.21 -9.02 -15.43
C CYS A 105 -19.65 -8.50 -16.75
N PHE A 106 -19.70 -9.34 -17.78
CA PHE A 106 -19.36 -8.97 -19.15
C PHE A 106 -20.62 -8.91 -19.99
N TRP A 107 -20.82 -7.78 -20.67
CA TRP A 107 -21.95 -7.52 -21.56
C TRP A 107 -21.43 -7.19 -22.94
N ASN A 108 -21.93 -7.88 -23.95
CA ASN A 108 -21.49 -7.75 -25.33
C ASN A 108 -22.70 -7.59 -26.26
N PRO A 109 -22.51 -7.18 -27.55
CA PRO A 109 -23.58 -7.10 -28.52
C PRO A 109 -24.36 -8.42 -28.66
N ASP A 110 -25.70 -8.32 -28.66
CA ASP A 110 -26.58 -9.49 -28.91
C ASP A 110 -26.34 -10.03 -30.36
N PRO A 111 -25.94 -11.30 -30.51
CA PRO A 111 -25.73 -11.88 -31.86
C PRO A 111 -26.96 -11.81 -32.77
N THR A 112 -28.17 -11.74 -32.21
CA THR A 112 -29.43 -11.67 -32.97
C THR A 112 -29.86 -10.23 -33.28
N ASN A 113 -29.46 -9.28 -32.44
CA ASN A 113 -29.69 -7.84 -32.62
C ASN A 113 -28.54 -7.04 -32.04
N PRO A 114 -27.46 -6.78 -32.79
CA PRO A 114 -26.25 -6.12 -32.29
C PRO A 114 -26.44 -4.70 -31.72
N GLN A 115 -27.59 -4.07 -31.94
CA GLN A 115 -27.95 -2.81 -31.30
C GLN A 115 -28.27 -2.96 -29.79
N ASN A 116 -28.56 -4.18 -29.35
CA ASN A 116 -28.81 -4.55 -27.97
C ASN A 116 -27.53 -5.15 -27.35
N ILE A 117 -27.45 -5.14 -26.01
CA ILE A 117 -26.42 -5.88 -25.27
C ILE A 117 -27.05 -7.07 -24.53
N VAL A 118 -26.25 -8.14 -24.37
CA VAL A 118 -26.59 -9.32 -23.57
C VAL A 118 -25.45 -9.67 -22.65
N ARG A 119 -25.73 -10.24 -21.46
CA ARG A 119 -24.69 -10.72 -20.56
C ARG A 119 -24.08 -12.00 -21.11
N THR A 120 -22.75 -12.00 -21.26
CA THR A 120 -22.00 -13.13 -21.81
C THR A 120 -21.15 -13.86 -20.77
N GLY A 121 -20.77 -13.17 -19.64
CA GLY A 121 -19.95 -13.77 -18.59
C GLY A 121 -20.20 -13.14 -17.22
N ARG A 122 -19.83 -13.90 -16.16
CA ARG A 122 -19.94 -13.46 -14.75
C ARG A 122 -18.91 -14.17 -13.86
N PRO A 123 -17.60 -13.97 -14.09
CA PRO A 123 -16.57 -14.56 -13.26
C PRO A 123 -16.51 -13.90 -11.86
N ALA A 124 -15.95 -14.64 -10.90
CA ALA A 124 -15.58 -14.08 -9.60
C ALA A 124 -14.53 -12.98 -9.76
N ASP A 125 -14.56 -11.96 -8.90
CA ASP A 125 -13.54 -10.88 -8.88
C ASP A 125 -12.18 -11.38 -8.35
N ASP A 126 -12.20 -12.33 -7.40
CA ASP A 126 -11.02 -13.10 -6.97
C ASP A 126 -11.23 -14.60 -7.29
N PRO A 127 -10.91 -15.05 -8.51
CA PRO A 127 -11.07 -16.43 -8.91
C PRO A 127 -10.07 -17.39 -8.28
N HIS A 128 -8.97 -16.87 -7.71
CA HIS A 128 -7.87 -17.67 -7.17
C HIS A 128 -7.84 -17.72 -5.64
N GLY A 129 -8.70 -16.95 -4.94
CA GLY A 129 -8.73 -16.90 -3.48
C GLY A 129 -7.40 -16.46 -2.88
N VAL A 130 -6.79 -15.42 -3.45
CA VAL A 130 -5.43 -15.00 -3.07
C VAL A 130 -5.37 -14.20 -1.79
N SER A 131 -6.50 -13.68 -1.30
CA SER A 131 -6.60 -12.96 -0.04
C SER A 131 -7.93 -13.25 0.66
N GLU A 132 -7.92 -13.20 1.98
CA GLU A 132 -9.10 -13.21 2.83
C GLU A 132 -9.87 -11.88 2.81
N PHE A 133 -9.23 -10.80 2.37
CA PHE A 133 -9.86 -9.49 2.24
C PHE A 133 -10.52 -9.30 0.87
N PRO A 134 -11.68 -8.62 0.83
CA PRO A 134 -12.37 -8.34 -0.42
C PRO A 134 -11.75 -7.15 -1.17
N HIS A 135 -12.03 -7.07 -2.48
CA HIS A 135 -11.92 -5.85 -3.25
C HIS A 135 -13.05 -4.89 -2.84
N LEU A 136 -12.71 -3.67 -2.45
CA LEU A 136 -13.64 -2.67 -1.94
C LEU A 136 -13.81 -1.51 -2.90
N ILE A 137 -15.00 -0.89 -2.86
CA ILE A 137 -15.23 0.43 -3.45
C ILE A 137 -15.65 1.38 -2.34
N VAL A 138 -14.86 2.43 -2.17
CA VAL A 138 -15.09 3.48 -1.18
C VAL A 138 -14.47 4.79 -1.66
N ASN A 139 -15.08 5.91 -1.34
CA ASN A 139 -14.57 7.23 -1.74
C ASN A 139 -13.14 7.45 -1.24
N GLN A 140 -12.27 7.91 -2.13
CA GLN A 140 -10.87 8.23 -1.83
C GLN A 140 -10.73 9.13 -0.59
N ALA A 141 -11.61 10.12 -0.41
CA ALA A 141 -11.56 11.01 0.74
C ALA A 141 -11.66 10.24 2.08
N ARG A 142 -12.47 9.16 2.12
CA ARG A 142 -12.55 8.30 3.31
C ARG A 142 -11.24 7.57 3.59
N VAL A 143 -10.58 7.05 2.57
CA VAL A 143 -9.25 6.43 2.72
C VAL A 143 -8.25 7.41 3.31
N LEU A 144 -8.25 8.67 2.80
CA LEU A 144 -7.38 9.73 3.32
C LEU A 144 -7.70 10.06 4.78
N ASP A 145 -9.00 10.17 5.13
CA ASP A 145 -9.45 10.44 6.51
C ASP A 145 -8.93 9.37 7.50
N TYR A 146 -8.98 8.07 7.13
CA TYR A 146 -8.49 6.99 7.99
C TYR A 146 -6.97 7.07 8.21
N PHE A 147 -6.17 7.31 7.17
CA PHE A 147 -4.73 7.48 7.34
C PHE A 147 -4.36 8.75 8.11
N LEU A 148 -5.06 9.87 7.87
CA LEU A 148 -4.85 11.10 8.64
C LEU A 148 -5.19 10.91 10.12
N ARG A 149 -6.26 10.16 10.43
CA ARG A 149 -6.60 9.78 11.80
C ARG A 149 -5.48 8.95 12.43
N SER A 150 -4.93 7.96 11.71
CA SER A 150 -3.79 7.17 12.18
C SER A 150 -2.54 8.03 12.40
N ALA A 151 -2.26 9.00 11.51
CA ALA A 151 -1.14 9.92 11.65
C ALA A 151 -1.30 10.88 12.84
N GLU A 152 -2.50 11.41 13.08
CA GLU A 152 -2.80 12.28 14.22
C GLU A 152 -2.68 11.56 15.56
N ARG A 153 -3.02 10.27 15.60
CA ARG A 153 -3.02 9.44 16.81
C ARG A 153 -1.72 8.69 17.06
N GLY A 154 -0.85 8.60 16.07
CA GLY A 154 0.47 8.00 16.23
C GLY A 154 1.36 8.80 17.18
N PRO A 155 2.43 8.18 17.73
CA PRO A 155 3.32 8.80 18.72
C PRO A 155 3.89 10.16 18.30
N ALA A 156 4.17 10.39 17.01
CA ALA A 156 4.67 11.67 16.51
C ALA A 156 3.59 12.72 16.24
N ARG A 157 2.30 12.37 16.24
CA ARG A 157 1.15 13.28 16.08
C ARG A 157 1.26 14.19 14.86
N ILE A 158 1.16 13.61 13.67
CA ILE A 158 1.30 14.36 12.41
C ILE A 158 -0.08 14.81 11.92
N THR A 159 -0.24 16.13 11.74
CA THR A 159 -1.43 16.75 11.16
C THR A 159 -1.05 17.62 9.97
N PRO A 160 -1.89 17.73 8.91
CA PRO A 160 -1.61 18.58 7.77
C PRO A 160 -1.69 20.08 8.10
N ASN A 161 -0.77 20.86 7.56
CA ASN A 161 -0.88 22.31 7.46
C ASN A 161 -1.58 22.65 6.11
N TYR A 162 -2.87 22.91 6.16
CA TYR A 162 -3.68 23.26 4.99
C TYR A 162 -3.45 24.70 4.54
N GLY A 163 -3.76 24.99 3.28
CA GLY A 163 -3.59 26.31 2.70
C GLY A 163 -2.14 26.71 2.45
N ILE A 164 -1.22 25.75 2.36
CA ILE A 164 0.21 25.99 2.10
C ILE A 164 0.63 25.21 0.86
N GLU A 165 1.10 25.93 -0.18
CA GLU A 165 1.59 25.33 -1.41
C GLU A 165 3.12 25.33 -1.49
N PHE A 166 3.68 24.27 -2.08
CA PHE A 166 5.08 24.21 -2.47
C PHE A 166 5.31 25.11 -3.71
N VAL A 167 6.35 25.94 -3.66
CA VAL A 167 6.76 26.82 -4.77
C VAL A 167 8.00 26.30 -5.46
N ASN A 168 9.10 26.13 -4.72
CA ASN A 168 10.40 25.69 -5.24
C ASN A 168 11.27 25.10 -4.10
N LEU A 169 12.39 24.48 -4.45
CA LEU A 169 13.41 24.04 -3.52
C LEU A 169 14.83 24.24 -4.07
N GLU A 170 15.79 24.28 -3.15
CA GLU A 170 17.23 24.24 -3.42
C GLU A 170 17.89 23.23 -2.48
N ILE A 171 18.89 22.49 -2.97
CA ILE A 171 19.59 21.47 -2.18
C ILE A 171 21.04 21.88 -1.97
N ASP A 172 21.47 21.97 -0.69
CA ASP A 172 22.83 22.18 -0.27
C ASP A 172 23.24 21.07 0.71
N GLN A 173 23.91 20.05 0.21
CA GLN A 173 24.32 18.86 0.97
C GLN A 173 25.26 19.18 2.15
N GLY A 174 25.85 20.37 2.20
CA GLY A 174 26.75 20.79 3.28
C GLY A 174 26.03 21.29 4.54
N GLN A 175 24.70 21.39 4.53
CA GLN A 175 23.89 21.88 5.64
C GLN A 175 23.28 20.72 6.44
N GLU A 176 23.02 20.96 7.72
CA GLU A 176 22.30 20.01 8.58
C GLU A 176 20.88 19.72 8.06
N TYR A 177 20.20 20.74 7.54
CA TYR A 177 18.92 20.64 6.85
C TYR A 177 19.14 21.05 5.39
N PRO A 178 19.55 20.11 4.53
CA PRO A 178 20.10 20.42 3.20
C PRO A 178 19.07 20.96 2.20
N VAL A 179 17.77 20.72 2.41
CA VAL A 179 16.74 21.14 1.46
C VAL A 179 16.07 22.41 1.95
N ALA A 180 16.33 23.53 1.27
CA ALA A 180 15.63 24.79 1.47
C ALA A 180 14.37 24.82 0.58
N VAL A 181 13.19 24.89 1.19
CA VAL A 181 11.91 24.84 0.50
C VAL A 181 11.20 26.18 0.62
N THR A 182 10.87 26.79 -0.50
CA THR A 182 9.99 27.96 -0.57
C THR A 182 8.54 27.48 -0.60
N VAL A 183 7.77 27.90 0.38
CA VAL A 183 6.31 27.67 0.45
C VAL A 183 5.57 29.00 0.35
N ARG A 184 4.32 28.94 -0.13
CA ARG A 184 3.40 30.08 -0.20
C ARG A 184 2.11 29.77 0.53
N TYR A 185 1.63 30.69 1.33
CA TYR A 185 0.30 30.60 1.92
C TYR A 185 -0.75 30.84 0.82
N ALA A 186 -1.52 29.82 0.48
CA ALA A 186 -2.54 29.84 -0.58
C ALA A 186 -3.94 30.20 -0.06
N ALA A 187 -4.10 30.29 1.27
CA ALA A 187 -5.35 30.65 1.94
C ALA A 187 -5.09 31.19 3.36
N GLY A 188 -6.10 31.83 3.94
CA GLY A 188 -6.09 32.36 5.30
C GLY A 188 -5.51 33.78 5.41
N GLU A 189 -5.20 34.21 6.64
CA GLU A 189 -4.75 35.60 6.93
C GLU A 189 -3.40 35.95 6.26
N ARG A 190 -2.58 34.95 5.95
CA ARG A 190 -1.25 35.09 5.34
C ARG A 190 -1.25 34.82 3.83
N GLU A 191 -2.41 34.78 3.18
CA GLU A 191 -2.53 34.49 1.74
C GLU A 191 -1.59 35.36 0.90
N GLY A 192 -0.81 34.71 0.02
CA GLY A 192 0.18 35.34 -0.86
C GLY A 192 1.57 35.51 -0.23
N GLU A 193 1.75 35.32 1.08
CA GLU A 193 3.05 35.39 1.75
C GLU A 193 3.91 34.18 1.38
N GLU A 194 5.18 34.41 1.06
CA GLU A 194 6.17 33.36 0.85
C GLU A 194 7.11 33.24 2.06
N ARG A 195 7.52 32.01 2.36
CA ARG A 195 8.44 31.68 3.43
C ARG A 195 9.37 30.57 2.99
N THR A 196 10.63 30.61 3.43
CA THR A 196 11.56 29.50 3.26
C THR A 196 11.65 28.70 4.57
N VAL A 197 11.44 27.38 4.46
CA VAL A 197 11.66 26.39 5.52
C VAL A 197 12.76 25.42 5.11
N ARG A 198 13.34 24.69 6.03
CA ARG A 198 14.42 23.73 5.74
C ARG A 198 14.06 22.34 6.21
N ALA A 199 14.38 21.32 5.41
CA ALA A 199 14.16 19.92 5.73
C ALA A 199 15.43 19.08 5.50
N LYS A 200 15.54 17.95 6.21
CA LYS A 200 16.54 16.92 5.87
C LYS A 200 16.13 16.19 4.61
N TYR A 201 14.83 15.88 4.50
CA TYR A 201 14.23 15.20 3.36
C TYR A 201 12.92 15.87 2.96
N VAL A 202 12.62 15.85 1.65
CA VAL A 202 11.33 16.30 1.10
C VAL A 202 10.67 15.14 0.36
N PHE A 203 9.38 14.93 0.60
CA PHE A 203 8.60 13.91 -0.06
C PHE A 203 7.45 14.53 -0.87
N GLY A 204 7.62 14.60 -2.20
CA GLY A 204 6.66 15.18 -3.14
C GLY A 204 5.54 14.21 -3.51
N CYS A 205 4.37 14.43 -2.91
CA CYS A 205 3.12 13.71 -3.17
C CYS A 205 2.07 14.63 -3.81
N ASP A 206 2.53 15.60 -4.61
CA ASP A 206 1.76 16.74 -5.14
C ASP A 206 1.10 16.49 -6.51
N GLY A 207 0.99 15.20 -6.88
CA GLY A 207 0.16 14.73 -7.99
C GLY A 207 0.74 14.94 -9.39
N ALA A 208 -0.06 14.68 -10.42
CA ALA A 208 0.37 14.62 -11.82
C ALA A 208 1.04 15.93 -12.32
N SER A 209 0.65 17.07 -11.78
CA SER A 209 1.24 18.38 -12.10
C SER A 209 2.42 18.76 -11.19
N SER A 210 2.99 17.82 -10.46
CA SER A 210 3.99 18.00 -9.42
C SER A 210 5.00 19.09 -9.71
N ARG A 211 5.10 20.04 -8.77
CA ARG A 211 6.13 21.08 -8.77
C ARG A 211 7.43 20.54 -8.15
N VAL A 212 7.33 19.61 -7.18
CA VAL A 212 8.51 18.95 -6.59
C VAL A 212 9.28 18.20 -7.66
N ARG A 213 8.58 17.37 -8.49
CA ARG A 213 9.20 16.68 -9.63
C ARG A 213 9.95 17.66 -10.54
N LYS A 214 9.33 18.80 -10.90
CA LYS A 214 9.95 19.80 -11.76
C LYS A 214 11.15 20.46 -11.10
N ALA A 215 11.09 20.75 -9.81
CA ALA A 215 12.16 21.39 -9.06
C ALA A 215 13.43 20.52 -8.97
N ILE A 216 13.28 19.19 -8.95
CA ILE A 216 14.41 18.25 -9.01
C ILE A 216 14.81 17.85 -10.45
N GLY A 217 14.28 18.54 -11.47
CA GLY A 217 14.63 18.31 -12.87
C GLY A 217 14.03 17.05 -13.51
N ARG A 218 13.11 16.34 -12.83
CA ARG A 218 12.50 15.13 -13.37
C ARG A 218 11.33 15.46 -14.31
N THR A 219 11.18 14.64 -15.34
CA THR A 219 10.12 14.79 -16.35
C THR A 219 9.34 13.49 -16.51
N LEU A 220 8.04 13.62 -16.76
CA LEU A 220 7.20 12.47 -17.14
C LEU A 220 7.39 12.22 -18.64
N SER A 221 7.91 11.05 -18.99
CA SER A 221 8.03 10.55 -20.36
C SER A 221 7.01 9.46 -20.64
N GLY A 222 6.53 9.35 -21.88
CA GLY A 222 5.56 8.34 -22.30
C GLY A 222 4.58 8.85 -23.35
N GLN A 223 3.52 8.09 -23.58
CA GLN A 223 2.50 8.41 -24.58
C GLN A 223 1.42 9.31 -23.99
N GLY A 224 1.02 10.32 -24.78
CA GLY A 224 -0.15 11.15 -24.49
C GLY A 224 -1.45 10.36 -24.51
N ALA A 225 -2.52 11.00 -24.06
CA ALA A 225 -3.85 10.43 -24.14
C ALA A 225 -4.32 10.38 -25.60
N HIS A 226 -4.63 9.18 -26.09
CA HIS A 226 -5.28 9.01 -27.38
C HIS A 226 -6.78 8.67 -27.22
N HIS A 227 -7.29 8.61 -25.99
CA HIS A 227 -8.65 8.21 -25.69
C HIS A 227 -9.19 8.95 -24.46
N ALA A 228 -10.46 9.39 -24.51
CA ALA A 228 -11.11 10.08 -23.42
C ALA A 228 -12.29 9.29 -22.85
N TRP A 229 -12.52 9.45 -21.54
CA TRP A 229 -13.60 8.82 -20.79
C TRP A 229 -14.37 9.85 -20.00
N GLY A 230 -15.69 9.89 -20.22
CA GLY A 230 -16.59 10.64 -19.36
C GLY A 230 -16.89 9.81 -18.11
N VAL A 231 -16.61 10.39 -16.95
CA VAL A 231 -16.84 9.70 -15.67
C VAL A 231 -17.92 10.44 -14.89
N MET A 232 -18.87 9.70 -14.33
CA MET A 232 -19.93 10.28 -13.51
C MET A 232 -20.34 9.35 -12.38
N ASP A 233 -20.53 9.92 -11.19
CA ASP A 233 -21.18 9.30 -10.04
C ASP A 233 -22.62 9.78 -9.98
N VAL A 234 -23.57 8.87 -10.07
CA VAL A 234 -24.97 9.22 -10.27
C VAL A 234 -25.93 8.42 -9.38
N LEU A 235 -27.03 9.08 -9.05
CA LEU A 235 -28.26 8.45 -8.58
C LEU A 235 -29.25 8.40 -9.76
N ALA A 236 -29.74 7.23 -10.11
CA ALA A 236 -30.61 7.07 -11.27
C ALA A 236 -31.62 5.93 -11.07
N ASN A 237 -32.76 6.02 -11.78
CA ASN A 237 -33.61 4.88 -12.02
C ASN A 237 -33.14 4.14 -13.27
N THR A 238 -33.10 2.81 -13.23
CA THR A 238 -32.65 1.98 -14.33
C THR A 238 -33.33 0.63 -14.29
N ASP A 239 -33.54 0.05 -15.45
CA ASP A 239 -33.96 -1.34 -15.68
C ASP A 239 -32.79 -2.27 -16.01
N PHE A 240 -31.54 -1.76 -15.97
CA PHE A 240 -30.34 -2.55 -16.18
C PHE A 240 -30.12 -3.52 -15.00
N PRO A 241 -30.15 -4.85 -15.22
CA PRO A 241 -30.24 -5.82 -14.14
C PRO A 241 -28.99 -5.92 -13.27
N ASP A 242 -27.80 -5.61 -13.82
CA ASP A 242 -26.52 -5.72 -13.12
C ASP A 242 -26.02 -4.36 -12.58
N ILE A 243 -26.92 -3.42 -12.30
CA ILE A 243 -26.57 -2.07 -11.82
C ILE A 243 -25.77 -2.10 -10.51
N ARG A 244 -25.89 -3.15 -9.71
CA ARG A 244 -25.15 -3.37 -8.46
C ARG A 244 -24.00 -4.37 -8.59
N THR A 245 -23.52 -4.62 -9.82
CA THR A 245 -22.35 -5.45 -10.10
C THR A 245 -21.36 -4.66 -10.96
N LYS A 246 -20.07 -4.86 -10.77
CA LYS A 246 -19.04 -4.30 -11.66
C LYS A 246 -19.25 -4.88 -13.07
N CYS A 247 -19.38 -4.04 -14.08
CA CYS A 247 -19.65 -4.49 -15.44
C CYS A 247 -18.69 -3.87 -16.46
N ALA A 248 -18.11 -4.71 -17.31
CA ALA A 248 -17.54 -4.30 -18.59
C ALA A 248 -18.62 -4.46 -19.66
N ILE A 249 -19.04 -3.34 -20.25
CA ILE A 249 -20.12 -3.30 -21.24
C ILE A 249 -19.53 -2.84 -22.57
N ASN A 250 -19.55 -3.70 -23.56
CA ASN A 250 -19.22 -3.39 -24.94
C ASN A 250 -20.49 -3.38 -25.78
N SER A 251 -20.62 -2.42 -26.67
CA SER A 251 -21.70 -2.33 -27.65
C SER A 251 -21.17 -1.76 -28.97
N VAL A 252 -22.00 -1.82 -30.00
CA VAL A 252 -21.68 -1.17 -31.29
C VAL A 252 -21.60 0.36 -31.20
N ASN A 253 -22.03 0.94 -30.06
CA ASN A 253 -22.05 2.38 -29.81
C ASN A 253 -20.92 2.86 -28.88
N GLY A 254 -20.00 1.99 -28.47
CA GLY A 254 -18.91 2.28 -27.53
C GLY A 254 -18.92 1.34 -26.31
N SER A 255 -18.16 1.68 -25.28
CA SER A 255 -18.02 0.87 -24.09
C SER A 255 -18.29 1.65 -22.81
N ILE A 256 -18.67 0.92 -21.75
CA ILE A 256 -18.83 1.43 -20.39
C ILE A 256 -18.14 0.49 -19.41
N LEU A 257 -17.41 1.06 -18.44
CA LEU A 257 -17.11 0.36 -17.19
C LEU A 257 -18.06 0.91 -16.13
N LEU A 258 -18.93 0.06 -15.60
CA LEU A 258 -19.86 0.40 -14.52
C LEU A 258 -19.34 -0.17 -13.20
N ILE A 259 -19.33 0.66 -12.17
CA ILE A 259 -18.87 0.27 -10.83
C ILE A 259 -19.89 0.74 -9.79
N PRO A 260 -20.50 -0.19 -9.03
CA PRO A 260 -21.32 0.19 -7.89
C PRO A 260 -20.52 0.96 -6.86
N ARG A 261 -21.17 1.91 -6.19
CA ARG A 261 -20.57 2.69 -5.12
C ARG A 261 -21.20 2.31 -3.78
N GLU A 262 -20.58 2.79 -2.72
CA GLU A 262 -21.08 2.72 -1.34
C GLU A 262 -22.50 3.32 -1.21
N GLY A 263 -23.20 2.99 -0.14
CA GLY A 263 -24.53 3.54 0.17
C GLY A 263 -25.71 2.90 -0.57
N GLY A 264 -25.50 1.87 -1.39
CA GLY A 264 -26.56 1.04 -1.96
C GLY A 264 -27.24 1.57 -3.23
N LEU A 265 -27.23 2.89 -3.49
CA LEU A 265 -27.91 3.51 -4.62
C LEU A 265 -26.97 4.20 -5.61
N LEU A 266 -25.84 4.69 -5.14
CA LEU A 266 -24.85 5.37 -5.97
C LEU A 266 -24.09 4.37 -6.84
N PHE A 267 -23.80 4.75 -8.08
CA PHE A 267 -22.92 4.00 -8.96
C PHE A 267 -22.12 4.94 -9.87
N ARG A 268 -20.97 4.47 -10.32
CA ARG A 268 -20.06 5.17 -11.23
C ARG A 268 -20.11 4.55 -12.63
N MET A 269 -20.13 5.40 -13.63
CA MET A 269 -19.98 5.00 -15.03
C MET A 269 -18.76 5.70 -15.64
N TYR A 270 -17.87 4.92 -16.23
CA TYR A 270 -16.86 5.39 -17.17
C TYR A 270 -17.40 5.16 -18.58
N VAL A 271 -17.77 6.21 -19.28
CA VAL A 271 -18.39 6.16 -20.61
C VAL A 271 -17.37 6.56 -21.66
N ASP A 272 -17.18 5.72 -22.64
CA ASP A 272 -16.28 5.94 -23.75
C ASP A 272 -16.68 7.22 -24.55
N LEU A 273 -15.75 8.16 -24.66
CA LEU A 273 -15.92 9.37 -25.48
C LEU A 273 -15.20 9.28 -26.83
N GLY A 274 -14.40 8.23 -27.05
CA GLY A 274 -13.68 7.96 -28.28
C GLY A 274 -12.23 8.49 -28.27
N GLU A 275 -11.61 8.41 -29.44
CA GLU A 275 -10.25 8.88 -29.67
C GLU A 275 -10.17 10.42 -29.55
N VAL A 276 -9.08 10.90 -28.96
CA VAL A 276 -8.78 12.33 -28.84
C VAL A 276 -7.82 12.72 -29.96
N PRO A 277 -8.21 13.62 -30.86
CA PRO A 277 -7.32 14.13 -31.89
C PRO A 277 -6.08 14.81 -31.28
N GLU A 278 -4.92 14.73 -31.95
CA GLU A 278 -3.67 15.34 -31.48
C GLU A 278 -3.79 16.88 -31.32
N ASP A 279 -4.67 17.50 -32.09
CA ASP A 279 -4.93 18.95 -32.09
C ASP A 279 -6.14 19.37 -31.23
N ASP A 280 -6.70 18.46 -30.41
CA ASP A 280 -7.89 18.73 -29.58
C ASP A 280 -7.69 19.85 -28.56
N ASN A 281 -6.45 20.13 -28.14
CA ASN A 281 -6.12 21.16 -27.13
C ASN A 281 -6.97 21.05 -25.85
N HIS A 282 -7.30 19.82 -25.44
CA HIS A 282 -8.13 19.50 -24.27
C HIS A 282 -9.60 19.94 -24.35
N GLU A 283 -10.12 20.23 -25.54
CA GLU A 283 -11.54 20.58 -25.73
C GLU A 283 -12.48 19.44 -25.31
N ILE A 284 -12.05 18.17 -25.46
CA ILE A 284 -12.81 17.00 -25.02
C ILE A 284 -13.15 17.05 -23.52
N ARG A 285 -12.32 17.69 -22.69
CA ARG A 285 -12.57 17.88 -21.24
C ARG A 285 -13.78 18.73 -20.93
N LYS A 286 -14.26 19.51 -21.90
CA LYS A 286 -15.45 20.36 -21.78
C LYS A 286 -16.74 19.62 -22.13
N THR A 287 -16.67 18.31 -22.43
CA THR A 287 -17.86 17.51 -22.71
C THR A 287 -18.86 17.62 -21.56
N PRO A 288 -20.08 18.12 -21.79
CA PRO A 288 -21.07 18.29 -20.74
C PRO A 288 -21.59 16.91 -20.26
N VAL A 289 -22.00 16.83 -19.01
CA VAL A 289 -22.47 15.56 -18.40
C VAL A 289 -23.72 15.00 -19.10
N GLU A 290 -24.57 15.86 -19.65
CA GLU A 290 -25.75 15.47 -20.43
C GLU A 290 -25.37 14.67 -21.69
N GLU A 291 -24.25 15.01 -22.33
CA GLU A 291 -23.72 14.24 -23.46
C GLU A 291 -23.19 12.88 -23.01
N ILE A 292 -22.52 12.82 -21.85
CA ILE A 292 -22.05 11.56 -21.26
C ILE A 292 -23.25 10.64 -20.96
N ILE A 293 -24.32 11.18 -20.35
CA ILE A 293 -25.58 10.46 -20.07
C ILE A 293 -26.21 9.96 -21.37
N ARG A 294 -26.27 10.80 -22.41
CA ARG A 294 -26.84 10.44 -23.70
C ARG A 294 -26.08 9.29 -24.36
N ARG A 295 -24.74 9.29 -24.28
CA ARG A 295 -23.90 8.20 -24.79
C ARG A 295 -24.08 6.93 -23.96
N ALA A 296 -24.13 7.04 -22.63
CA ALA A 296 -24.38 5.91 -21.75
C ALA A 296 -25.67 5.17 -22.12
N ASN A 297 -26.78 5.91 -22.34
CA ASN A 297 -28.06 5.33 -22.75
C ASN A 297 -28.03 4.65 -24.13
N LYS A 298 -27.18 5.12 -25.06
CA LYS A 298 -26.98 4.42 -26.34
C LYS A 298 -26.24 3.10 -26.18
N ILE A 299 -25.23 3.08 -25.33
CA ILE A 299 -24.35 1.92 -25.14
C ILE A 299 -25.10 0.78 -24.44
N ILE A 300 -25.93 1.09 -23.43
CA ILE A 300 -26.63 0.07 -22.62
C ILE A 300 -27.95 -0.42 -23.24
N ASN A 301 -28.29 0.02 -24.46
CA ASN A 301 -29.53 -0.43 -25.12
C ASN A 301 -29.66 -1.97 -25.12
N PRO A 302 -30.82 -2.59 -24.77
CA PRO A 302 -32.16 -2.00 -24.69
C PRO A 302 -32.53 -1.38 -23.34
N TYR A 303 -31.61 -1.36 -22.37
CA TYR A 303 -31.85 -0.78 -21.05
C TYR A 303 -31.71 0.74 -21.07
N SER A 304 -32.11 1.38 -19.96
CA SER A 304 -32.05 2.83 -19.80
C SER A 304 -31.52 3.24 -18.42
N VAL A 305 -30.88 4.40 -18.36
CA VAL A 305 -30.48 5.08 -17.11
C VAL A 305 -31.10 6.46 -17.08
N ASP A 306 -32.11 6.64 -16.24
CA ASP A 306 -32.77 7.90 -15.98
C ASP A 306 -32.12 8.61 -14.78
N VAL A 307 -31.09 9.41 -15.04
CA VAL A 307 -30.29 10.10 -14.04
C VAL A 307 -31.11 11.14 -13.30
N LYS A 308 -31.22 11.03 -11.99
CA LYS A 308 -31.94 11.96 -11.10
C LYS A 308 -31.03 12.99 -10.45
N SER A 309 -29.77 12.59 -10.17
CA SER A 309 -28.77 13.49 -9.57
C SER A 309 -27.38 13.05 -10.00
N VAL A 310 -26.53 14.03 -10.28
CA VAL A 310 -25.09 13.85 -10.54
C VAL A 310 -24.33 14.32 -9.30
N ALA A 311 -23.77 13.39 -8.55
CA ALA A 311 -22.98 13.71 -7.37
C ALA A 311 -21.60 14.26 -7.75
N TRP A 312 -21.03 13.72 -8.83
CA TRP A 312 -19.73 14.15 -9.35
C TRP A 312 -19.57 13.74 -10.82
N SER A 313 -18.86 14.55 -11.61
CA SER A 313 -18.48 14.20 -12.97
C SER A 313 -17.14 14.80 -13.39
N SER A 314 -16.45 14.14 -14.32
CA SER A 314 -15.19 14.58 -14.90
C SER A 314 -14.97 13.94 -16.27
N VAL A 315 -14.05 14.47 -17.05
CA VAL A 315 -13.55 13.83 -18.27
C VAL A 315 -12.07 13.53 -18.11
N TYR A 316 -11.70 12.27 -18.27
CA TYR A 316 -10.33 11.79 -18.19
C TYR A 316 -9.73 11.62 -19.57
N GLU A 317 -8.64 12.30 -19.81
CA GLU A 317 -7.68 11.98 -20.85
C GLU A 317 -6.58 11.14 -20.25
N VAL A 318 -6.41 9.95 -20.73
CA VAL A 318 -5.53 8.96 -20.13
C VAL A 318 -4.17 8.97 -20.82
N GLY A 319 -3.13 9.36 -20.12
CA GLY A 319 -1.75 9.25 -20.56
C GLY A 319 -0.95 8.28 -19.71
N HIS A 320 -0.19 7.39 -20.37
CA HIS A 320 0.74 6.47 -19.73
C HIS A 320 2.12 7.11 -19.66
N ARG A 321 2.51 7.61 -18.50
CA ARG A 321 3.77 8.35 -18.32
C ARG A 321 4.49 7.91 -17.07
N LEU A 322 5.82 7.91 -17.12
CA LEU A 322 6.71 7.50 -16.04
C LEU A 322 7.91 8.44 -15.97
N THR A 323 8.40 8.74 -14.76
CA THR A 323 9.71 9.35 -14.56
C THR A 323 10.82 8.29 -14.60
N ASP A 324 12.02 8.70 -14.94
CA ASP A 324 13.20 7.85 -14.92
C ASP A 324 13.64 7.44 -13.51
N HIS A 325 13.54 8.35 -12.53
CA HIS A 325 13.84 8.12 -11.12
C HIS A 325 12.76 8.72 -10.23
N PHE A 326 12.64 8.19 -9.02
CA PHE A 326 11.68 8.64 -8.01
C PHE A 326 12.32 9.51 -6.91
N ASP A 327 13.54 9.99 -7.17
CA ASP A 327 14.31 10.88 -6.31
C ASP A 327 15.18 11.86 -7.13
N ASP A 328 15.97 12.70 -6.43
CA ASP A 328 16.83 13.73 -7.01
C ASP A 328 18.21 13.25 -7.45
N VAL A 329 18.52 11.92 -7.35
CA VAL A 329 19.86 11.38 -7.67
C VAL A 329 19.84 10.66 -9.02
N ASP A 330 20.79 11.02 -9.89
CA ASP A 330 20.98 10.33 -11.17
C ASP A 330 21.70 8.99 -10.99
N THR A 331 21.55 8.08 -11.97
CA THR A 331 22.14 6.73 -11.91
C THR A 331 23.65 6.76 -11.66
N GLU A 332 24.35 7.75 -12.23
CA GLU A 332 25.81 7.92 -12.16
C GLU A 332 26.29 8.30 -10.75
N ASP A 333 25.43 8.97 -9.98
CA ASP A 333 25.72 9.47 -8.63
C ASP A 333 25.25 8.52 -7.52
N ARG A 334 24.58 7.40 -7.86
CA ARG A 334 24.13 6.38 -6.89
C ARG A 334 25.29 5.83 -6.06
N GLY A 335 25.06 5.69 -4.76
CA GLY A 335 26.07 5.23 -3.80
C GLY A 335 27.16 6.26 -3.45
N THR A 336 27.16 7.44 -4.10
CA THR A 336 28.08 8.55 -3.77
C THR A 336 27.35 9.78 -3.25
N ARG A 337 26.11 9.98 -3.67
CA ARG A 337 25.23 11.06 -3.25
C ARG A 337 23.96 10.50 -2.60
N VAL A 338 23.64 10.99 -1.42
CA VAL A 338 22.41 10.60 -0.71
C VAL A 338 21.23 11.37 -1.31
N PRO A 339 20.12 10.68 -1.69
CA PRO A 339 18.93 11.35 -2.14
C PRO A 339 18.28 12.15 -0.99
N ARG A 340 17.87 13.38 -1.28
CA ARG A 340 17.24 14.27 -0.29
C ARG A 340 15.79 14.62 -0.64
N VAL A 341 15.40 14.42 -1.89
CA VAL A 341 14.05 14.71 -2.37
C VAL A 341 13.51 13.50 -3.11
N PHE A 342 12.34 13.04 -2.68
CA PHE A 342 11.64 11.89 -3.26
C PHE A 342 10.30 12.32 -3.82
N ILE A 343 9.78 11.59 -4.79
CA ILE A 343 8.45 11.78 -5.36
C ILE A 343 7.67 10.46 -5.38
N ALA A 344 6.33 10.49 -5.30
CA ALA A 344 5.47 9.31 -5.25
C ALA A 344 4.14 9.50 -5.98
N GLY A 345 3.52 8.37 -6.33
CA GLY A 345 2.22 8.33 -6.97
C GLY A 345 2.19 9.08 -8.29
N ASP A 346 1.15 9.88 -8.54
CA ASP A 346 1.00 10.63 -9.78
C ASP A 346 2.13 11.64 -10.03
N ALA A 347 2.93 11.99 -9.02
CA ALA A 347 4.14 12.78 -9.23
C ALA A 347 5.20 12.00 -10.03
N CYS A 348 5.18 10.67 -10.00
CA CYS A 348 6.14 9.78 -10.68
C CYS A 348 5.55 9.09 -11.89
N HIS A 349 4.31 8.65 -11.82
CA HIS A 349 3.67 7.78 -12.82
C HIS A 349 2.19 8.11 -12.97
N THR A 350 1.73 8.15 -14.21
CA THR A 350 0.32 8.33 -14.55
C THR A 350 -0.13 7.23 -15.50
N HIS A 351 -1.35 6.75 -15.31
CA HIS A 351 -1.96 5.69 -16.10
C HIS A 351 -3.49 5.82 -16.06
N SER A 352 -4.22 4.90 -16.73
CA SER A 352 -5.68 4.95 -16.76
C SER A 352 -6.31 4.49 -15.44
N ALA A 353 -7.58 4.86 -15.25
CA ALA A 353 -8.35 4.39 -14.10
C ALA A 353 -8.89 2.96 -14.25
N LYS A 354 -8.72 2.32 -15.43
CA LYS A 354 -9.38 1.05 -15.78
C LYS A 354 -8.86 -0.15 -15.00
N ALA A 355 -7.56 -0.15 -14.68
CA ALA A 355 -6.98 -1.19 -13.85
C ALA A 355 -7.35 -1.04 -12.36
N GLY A 356 -7.89 0.12 -11.94
CA GLY A 356 -8.24 0.39 -10.54
C GLY A 356 -7.04 0.42 -9.59
N GLN A 357 -5.82 0.67 -10.10
CA GLN A 357 -4.57 0.51 -9.35
C GLN A 357 -3.93 1.83 -8.90
N GLY A 358 -4.31 2.99 -9.45
CA GLY A 358 -3.58 4.24 -9.23
C GLY A 358 -3.40 4.62 -7.77
N MET A 359 -4.48 4.67 -7.02
CA MET A 359 -4.45 4.96 -5.60
C MET A 359 -3.71 3.86 -4.81
N ASN A 360 -3.90 2.59 -5.17
CA ASN A 360 -3.30 1.44 -4.50
C ASN A 360 -1.77 1.46 -4.60
N VAL A 361 -1.22 1.66 -5.80
CA VAL A 361 0.24 1.75 -6.02
C VAL A 361 0.82 3.00 -5.37
N SER A 362 0.12 4.15 -5.43
CA SER A 362 0.52 5.39 -4.75
C SER A 362 0.64 5.20 -3.24
N MET A 363 -0.28 4.48 -2.60
CA MET A 363 -0.19 4.13 -1.18
C MET A 363 1.03 3.26 -0.89
N GLN A 364 1.30 2.25 -1.72
CA GLN A 364 2.48 1.40 -1.54
C GLN A 364 3.80 2.17 -1.72
N ASP A 365 3.87 3.19 -2.60
CA ASP A 365 5.02 4.08 -2.69
C ASP A 365 5.25 4.82 -1.37
N GLY A 366 4.20 5.42 -0.82
CA GLY A 366 4.27 6.17 0.43
C GLY A 366 4.65 5.29 1.63
N TRP A 367 4.13 4.07 1.71
CA TRP A 367 4.48 3.15 2.78
C TRP A 367 5.94 2.67 2.66
N ASN A 368 6.37 2.29 1.45
CA ASN A 368 7.73 1.84 1.18
C ASN A 368 8.78 2.88 1.61
N LEU A 369 8.59 4.16 1.27
CA LEU A 369 9.50 5.21 1.68
C LEU A 369 9.33 5.61 3.15
N GLY A 370 8.10 5.60 3.66
CA GLY A 370 7.79 6.06 5.02
C GLY A 370 8.57 5.31 6.10
N TRP A 371 8.59 3.96 6.05
CA TRP A 371 9.34 3.18 7.02
C TRP A 371 10.87 3.31 6.84
N LYS A 372 11.35 3.48 5.60
CA LYS A 372 12.78 3.67 5.31
C LYS A 372 13.29 5.00 5.88
N LEU A 373 12.55 6.09 5.64
CA LEU A 373 12.86 7.40 6.24
C LEU A 373 12.82 7.34 7.78
N GLY A 374 11.81 6.67 8.34
CA GLY A 374 11.71 6.48 9.78
C GLY A 374 12.92 5.75 10.36
N ALA A 375 13.33 4.64 9.75
CA ALA A 375 14.50 3.86 10.17
C ALA A 375 15.81 4.65 10.08
N VAL A 376 16.02 5.39 8.99
CA VAL A 376 17.22 6.22 8.81
C VAL A 376 17.26 7.39 9.80
N LEU A 377 16.16 8.13 9.93
CA LEU A 377 16.10 9.32 10.80
C LEU A 377 16.14 9.00 12.29
N SER A 378 15.65 7.81 12.68
CA SER A 378 15.83 7.29 14.05
C SER A 378 17.24 6.70 14.29
N GLY A 379 18.13 6.76 13.29
CA GLY A 379 19.49 6.21 13.37
C GLY A 379 19.55 4.68 13.41
N ARG A 380 18.46 3.98 13.03
CA ARG A 380 18.40 2.51 12.99
C ARG A 380 18.93 1.92 11.69
N ALA A 381 19.02 2.72 10.64
CA ALA A 381 19.52 2.28 9.34
C ALA A 381 20.45 3.33 8.72
N ASP A 382 21.30 2.82 7.82
CA ASP A 382 22.16 3.63 6.98
C ASP A 382 21.38 4.37 5.90
N GLU A 383 21.85 5.55 5.46
CA GLU A 383 21.21 6.34 4.42
C GLU A 383 21.15 5.59 3.07
N SER A 384 22.04 4.59 2.82
CA SER A 384 21.97 3.74 1.63
C SER A 384 20.66 2.95 1.49
N LEU A 385 19.92 2.76 2.59
CA LEU A 385 18.58 2.19 2.57
C LEU A 385 17.63 2.99 1.65
N LEU A 386 17.81 4.31 1.55
CA LEU A 386 16.96 5.20 0.76
C LEU A 386 17.11 5.03 -0.75
N ASP A 387 18.27 4.56 -1.23
CA ASP A 387 18.49 4.25 -2.65
C ASP A 387 17.51 3.18 -3.15
N THR A 388 17.18 2.22 -2.29
CA THR A 388 16.26 1.13 -2.63
C THR A 388 14.83 1.59 -2.96
N TYR A 389 14.45 2.81 -2.60
CA TYR A 389 13.10 3.33 -2.91
C TYR A 389 12.86 3.46 -4.40
N SER A 390 13.70 4.23 -5.08
CA SER A 390 13.58 4.46 -6.53
C SER A 390 13.77 3.15 -7.31
N GLU A 391 14.74 2.32 -6.90
CA GLU A 391 15.03 1.03 -7.53
C GLU A 391 13.84 0.06 -7.49
N GLU A 392 13.16 -0.02 -6.34
CA GLU A 392 12.01 -0.90 -6.15
C GLU A 392 10.74 -0.35 -6.83
N ARG A 393 10.42 0.93 -6.61
CA ARG A 393 9.10 1.47 -6.96
C ARG A 393 8.97 1.86 -8.43
N GLN A 394 10.05 2.28 -9.07
CA GLN A 394 10.06 2.60 -10.50
C GLN A 394 9.71 1.38 -11.38
N VAL A 395 10.23 0.21 -11.03
CA VAL A 395 9.94 -1.04 -11.74
C VAL A 395 8.45 -1.43 -11.58
N ILE A 396 7.90 -1.30 -10.37
CA ILE A 396 6.49 -1.63 -10.11
C ILE A 396 5.56 -0.67 -10.86
N ALA A 397 5.86 0.62 -10.88
CA ALA A 397 5.10 1.59 -11.65
C ALA A 397 5.16 1.33 -13.15
N LYS A 398 6.32 0.92 -13.68
CA LYS A 398 6.46 0.51 -15.08
C LYS A 398 5.58 -0.71 -15.41
N ASN A 399 5.62 -1.74 -14.58
CA ASN A 399 4.79 -2.94 -14.76
C ASN A 399 3.29 -2.59 -14.75
N LEU A 400 2.87 -1.67 -13.87
CA LEU A 400 1.50 -1.18 -13.84
C LEU A 400 1.12 -0.47 -15.15
N ILE A 401 1.98 0.42 -15.65
CA ILE A 401 1.73 1.15 -16.90
C ILE A 401 1.62 0.19 -18.09
N ASP A 402 2.49 -0.81 -18.17
CA ASP A 402 2.48 -1.80 -19.23
C ASP A 402 1.20 -2.66 -19.18
N PHE A 403 0.79 -3.12 -18.01
CA PHE A 403 -0.46 -3.86 -17.80
C PHE A 403 -1.70 -2.99 -18.14
N ASP A 404 -1.75 -1.76 -17.62
CA ASP A 404 -2.90 -0.86 -17.86
C ASP A 404 -3.05 -0.52 -19.35
N ARG A 405 -1.94 -0.39 -20.06
CA ARG A 405 -1.95 -0.19 -21.52
C ARG A 405 -2.57 -1.39 -22.25
N GLU A 406 -2.17 -2.60 -21.89
CA GLU A 406 -2.72 -3.84 -22.47
C GLU A 406 -4.21 -3.95 -22.16
N TRP A 407 -4.60 -3.85 -20.89
CA TRP A 407 -5.98 -3.92 -20.44
C TRP A 407 -6.88 -2.86 -21.09
N SER A 408 -6.42 -1.60 -21.09
CA SER A 408 -7.18 -0.50 -21.67
C SER A 408 -7.34 -0.62 -23.17
N THR A 409 -6.36 -1.20 -23.88
CA THR A 409 -6.42 -1.48 -25.30
C THR A 409 -7.44 -2.58 -25.58
N LEU A 410 -7.41 -3.68 -24.82
CA LEU A 410 -8.38 -4.78 -24.94
C LEU A 410 -9.81 -4.31 -24.71
N MET A 411 -10.05 -3.51 -23.67
CA MET A 411 -11.38 -2.96 -23.38
C MET A 411 -11.90 -1.99 -24.46
N ALA A 412 -11.03 -1.34 -25.20
CA ALA A 412 -11.39 -0.44 -26.30
C ALA A 412 -11.52 -1.18 -27.64
N THR A 413 -11.08 -2.45 -27.72
CA THR A 413 -11.08 -3.24 -28.96
C THR A 413 -12.50 -3.73 -29.25
N PRO A 414 -13.06 -3.45 -30.45
CA PRO A 414 -14.35 -4.00 -30.87
C PRO A 414 -14.37 -5.52 -30.82
N GLN A 415 -15.51 -6.09 -30.42
CA GLN A 415 -15.69 -7.55 -30.25
C GLN A 415 -15.27 -8.38 -31.45
N ASP A 416 -15.56 -7.89 -32.66
CA ASP A 416 -15.25 -8.56 -33.94
C ASP A 416 -13.74 -8.58 -34.27
N LYS A 417 -12.94 -7.83 -33.54
CA LYS A 417 -11.47 -7.77 -33.65
C LYS A 417 -10.75 -8.57 -32.57
N LEU A 418 -11.48 -9.07 -31.56
CA LEU A 418 -10.91 -9.94 -30.53
C LEU A 418 -10.70 -11.35 -31.08
N PRO A 419 -9.73 -12.14 -30.57
CA PRO A 419 -9.45 -13.50 -31.01
C PRO A 419 -10.67 -14.43 -30.92
N ASP A 420 -11.45 -14.27 -29.86
CA ASP A 420 -12.69 -14.99 -29.59
C ASP A 420 -13.63 -14.16 -28.71
N PRO A 421 -14.93 -14.54 -28.57
CA PRO A 421 -15.92 -13.78 -27.81
C PRO A 421 -15.66 -13.69 -26.31
N THR A 422 -14.92 -14.64 -25.72
CA THR A 422 -14.60 -14.70 -24.27
C THR A 422 -13.22 -14.14 -23.93
N TYR A 423 -12.43 -13.75 -24.91
CA TYR A 423 -11.03 -13.35 -24.74
C TYR A 423 -10.83 -12.30 -23.64
N LEU A 424 -11.70 -11.29 -23.54
CA LEU A 424 -11.60 -10.25 -22.51
C LEU A 424 -11.87 -10.80 -21.11
N GLU A 425 -12.83 -11.73 -20.98
CA GLU A 425 -13.14 -12.42 -19.73
C GLU A 425 -11.99 -13.33 -19.30
N ASP A 426 -11.46 -14.13 -20.24
CA ASP A 426 -10.33 -15.03 -19.98
C ASP A 426 -9.07 -14.26 -19.57
N PHE A 427 -8.80 -13.13 -20.23
CA PHE A 427 -7.72 -12.23 -19.84
C PHE A 427 -7.91 -11.70 -18.41
N TYR A 428 -9.12 -11.23 -18.07
CA TYR A 428 -9.44 -10.74 -16.73
C TYR A 428 -9.18 -11.80 -15.65
N VAL A 429 -9.71 -13.02 -15.85
CA VAL A 429 -9.52 -14.14 -14.90
C VAL A 429 -8.05 -14.52 -14.79
N LYS A 430 -7.35 -14.68 -15.92
CA LYS A 430 -5.92 -15.07 -15.93
C LYS A 430 -5.03 -14.06 -15.24
N THR A 431 -5.33 -12.77 -15.34
CA THR A 431 -4.49 -11.70 -14.80
C THR A 431 -4.99 -11.12 -13.47
N ALA A 432 -6.02 -11.71 -12.85
CA ALA A 432 -6.71 -11.16 -11.68
C ALA A 432 -5.79 -10.82 -10.50
N GLU A 433 -4.70 -11.57 -10.29
CA GLU A 433 -3.73 -11.32 -9.22
C GLU A 433 -2.96 -10.01 -9.40
N PHE A 434 -2.77 -9.56 -10.65
CA PHE A 434 -2.05 -8.32 -10.92
C PHE A 434 -2.85 -7.08 -10.44
N PRO A 435 -4.11 -6.85 -10.89
CA PRO A 435 -4.91 -5.75 -10.37
C PRO A 435 -5.23 -5.89 -8.87
N ALA A 436 -5.27 -7.11 -8.31
CA ALA A 436 -5.41 -7.31 -6.88
C ALA A 436 -4.17 -6.87 -6.06
N GLY A 437 -3.03 -6.57 -6.72
CA GLY A 437 -1.81 -6.05 -6.10
C GLY A 437 -0.83 -7.12 -5.62
N PHE A 438 -1.02 -8.39 -6.02
CA PHE A 438 -0.23 -9.52 -5.53
C PHE A 438 0.94 -9.92 -6.43
N MET A 439 1.07 -9.29 -7.60
CA MET A 439 2.18 -9.58 -8.53
C MET A 439 3.41 -8.69 -8.31
N THR A 440 3.39 -7.81 -7.29
CA THR A 440 4.58 -7.08 -6.87
C THR A 440 5.64 -8.05 -6.38
N GLU A 441 6.84 -7.98 -6.97
CA GLU A 441 7.98 -8.80 -6.61
C GLU A 441 9.25 -7.94 -6.65
N TYR A 442 9.87 -7.77 -5.49
CA TYR A 442 11.15 -7.06 -5.37
C TYR A 442 12.30 -7.99 -5.69
N GLN A 443 13.23 -7.52 -6.51
CA GLN A 443 14.43 -8.26 -6.88
C GLN A 443 15.46 -8.23 -5.74
N PRO A 444 16.45 -9.15 -5.73
CA PRO A 444 17.54 -9.11 -4.76
C PRO A 444 18.20 -7.74 -4.71
N SER A 445 18.35 -7.21 -3.49
CA SER A 445 18.83 -5.86 -3.22
C SER A 445 19.49 -5.78 -1.84
N LEU A 446 19.78 -4.58 -1.36
CA LEU A 446 20.27 -4.36 0.01
C LEU A 446 19.37 -5.00 1.09
N ILE A 447 18.05 -5.00 0.86
CA ILE A 447 17.01 -5.42 1.83
C ILE A 447 16.13 -6.58 1.34
N THR A 448 16.53 -7.26 0.30
CA THR A 448 15.88 -8.46 -0.24
C THR A 448 16.96 -9.45 -0.63
N ALA A 449 16.99 -10.61 0.01
CA ALA A 449 17.98 -11.65 -0.24
C ALA A 449 17.79 -12.35 -1.60
N GLY A 450 18.70 -13.24 -1.94
CA GLY A 450 18.53 -14.23 -3.01
C GLY A 450 17.54 -15.34 -2.63
N THR A 451 17.35 -16.28 -3.53
CA THR A 451 16.41 -17.41 -3.40
C THR A 451 17.11 -18.74 -3.08
N ASP A 452 18.34 -18.71 -2.60
CA ASP A 452 19.17 -19.91 -2.40
C ASP A 452 18.55 -20.90 -1.40
N HIS A 453 17.74 -20.42 -0.46
CA HIS A 453 17.04 -21.21 0.55
C HIS A 453 15.51 -21.22 0.38
N GLN A 454 15.01 -20.90 -0.81
CA GLN A 454 13.56 -20.77 -1.05
C GLN A 454 12.80 -22.10 -0.79
N ASP A 455 13.45 -23.22 -0.96
CA ASP A 455 12.91 -24.58 -0.71
C ASP A 455 12.54 -24.84 0.76
N PHE A 456 13.05 -24.04 1.70
CA PHE A 456 12.64 -24.13 3.11
C PHE A 456 11.23 -23.55 3.36
N ALA A 457 10.73 -22.64 2.50
CA ALA A 457 9.39 -22.07 2.60
C ALA A 457 8.90 -21.58 1.23
N GLU A 458 8.57 -22.48 0.31
CA GLU A 458 8.18 -22.15 -1.06
C GLU A 458 6.92 -21.26 -1.13
N GLY A 459 6.00 -21.41 -0.17
CA GLY A 459 4.78 -20.60 -0.08
C GLY A 459 4.98 -19.18 0.43
N TYR A 460 6.22 -18.81 0.79
CA TYR A 460 6.66 -17.46 1.13
C TYR A 460 7.79 -17.00 0.19
N PRO A 461 7.49 -16.74 -1.11
CA PRO A 461 8.51 -16.35 -2.08
C PRO A 461 9.20 -15.05 -1.67
N VAL A 462 10.54 -15.06 -1.69
CA VAL A 462 11.36 -13.85 -1.44
C VAL A 462 10.99 -12.75 -2.45
N GLY A 463 10.87 -11.52 -1.97
CA GLY A 463 10.48 -10.36 -2.76
C GLY A 463 8.96 -10.16 -2.89
N LYS A 464 8.13 -11.16 -2.57
CA LYS A 464 6.67 -11.06 -2.58
C LYS A 464 6.09 -10.77 -1.20
N ARG A 465 4.83 -10.33 -1.16
CA ARG A 465 4.16 -10.07 0.12
C ARG A 465 4.07 -11.35 0.96
N PHE A 466 4.20 -11.22 2.28
CA PHE A 466 3.97 -12.32 3.21
C PHE A 466 2.50 -12.72 3.16
N LYS A 467 2.20 -13.88 2.57
CA LYS A 467 0.83 -14.38 2.42
C LYS A 467 0.36 -14.98 3.73
N SER A 468 -0.61 -14.35 4.39
CA SER A 468 -1.15 -14.80 5.66
C SER A 468 -1.64 -16.27 5.61
N ALA A 469 -1.50 -16.97 6.74
CA ALA A 469 -2.10 -18.27 6.97
C ALA A 469 -2.70 -18.32 8.38
N ARG A 470 -3.69 -19.19 8.58
CA ARG A 470 -4.29 -19.39 9.90
C ARG A 470 -3.37 -20.25 10.76
N VAL A 471 -3.17 -19.81 11.98
CA VAL A 471 -2.43 -20.50 13.04
C VAL A 471 -3.22 -20.42 14.34
N GLN A 472 -2.92 -21.27 15.30
CA GLN A 472 -3.57 -21.24 16.59
C GLN A 472 -2.62 -20.72 17.66
N ARG A 473 -2.98 -19.64 18.32
CA ARG A 473 -2.19 -19.05 19.41
C ARG A 473 -2.25 -19.94 20.64
N VAL A 474 -1.08 -20.25 21.21
CA VAL A 474 -0.98 -21.28 22.26
C VAL A 474 -1.51 -20.77 23.60
N CYS A 475 -1.28 -19.50 23.96
CA CYS A 475 -1.61 -18.96 25.26
C CYS A 475 -3.13 -18.85 25.56
N ASP A 476 -3.96 -18.71 24.52
CA ASP A 476 -5.41 -18.49 24.65
C ASP A 476 -6.27 -19.28 23.65
N SER A 477 -5.65 -20.14 22.85
CA SER A 477 -6.30 -20.98 21.84
C SER A 477 -7.01 -20.24 20.69
N MET A 478 -6.79 -18.94 20.55
CA MET A 478 -7.38 -18.15 19.46
C MET A 478 -6.79 -18.57 18.11
N VAL A 479 -7.67 -18.76 17.12
CA VAL A 479 -7.26 -18.92 15.72
C VAL A 479 -7.12 -17.54 15.10
N VAL A 480 -5.92 -17.24 14.61
CA VAL A 480 -5.59 -15.95 14.02
C VAL A 480 -4.99 -16.13 12.62
N HIS A 481 -5.05 -15.09 11.81
CA HIS A 481 -4.27 -14.97 10.59
C HIS A 481 -2.90 -14.36 10.94
N GLN A 482 -1.82 -15.17 10.85
CA GLN A 482 -0.49 -14.74 11.29
C GLN A 482 -0.03 -13.43 10.67
N GLY A 483 -0.30 -13.21 9.38
CA GLY A 483 0.05 -11.96 8.69
C GLY A 483 -0.73 -10.73 9.15
N HIS A 484 -1.90 -10.90 9.81
CA HIS A 484 -2.71 -9.79 10.31
C HIS A 484 -2.26 -9.28 11.69
N GLU A 485 -1.41 -10.03 12.38
CA GLU A 485 -0.86 -9.63 13.69
C GLU A 485 0.26 -8.57 13.54
N ALA A 486 0.76 -8.38 12.32
CA ALA A 486 1.79 -7.40 12.04
C ALA A 486 1.17 -6.00 11.82
N THR A 487 1.58 -5.02 12.63
CA THR A 487 1.17 -3.61 12.51
C THR A 487 2.21 -2.78 11.75
N ALA A 488 1.82 -1.59 11.26
CA ALA A 488 2.70 -0.67 10.52
C ALA A 488 3.58 0.16 11.49
N ASP A 489 4.32 -0.53 12.36
CA ASP A 489 5.14 0.06 13.43
C ASP A 489 6.62 0.23 13.08
N GLY A 490 7.03 -0.16 11.88
CA GLY A 490 8.41 -0.07 11.39
C GLY A 490 9.32 -1.20 11.83
N ARG A 491 8.84 -2.20 12.57
CA ARG A 491 9.62 -3.36 13.00
C ARG A 491 9.77 -4.39 11.87
N TRP A 492 10.89 -5.10 11.90
CA TRP A 492 11.11 -6.30 11.11
C TRP A 492 10.42 -7.50 11.78
N ARG A 493 9.80 -8.38 10.99
CA ARG A 493 9.18 -9.62 11.50
C ARG A 493 10.09 -10.80 11.20
N ILE A 494 10.29 -11.63 12.22
CA ILE A 494 11.07 -12.88 12.16
C ILE A 494 10.13 -14.02 12.50
N HIS A 495 9.53 -14.62 11.47
CA HIS A 495 8.66 -15.78 11.66
C HIS A 495 9.51 -17.05 11.69
N VAL A 496 9.59 -17.69 12.86
CA VAL A 496 10.29 -18.95 13.04
C VAL A 496 9.28 -20.10 12.94
N PHE A 497 9.41 -20.91 11.92
CA PHE A 497 8.67 -22.14 11.78
C PHE A 497 9.52 -23.25 12.38
N ALA A 498 9.03 -23.86 13.48
CA ALA A 498 9.79 -24.82 14.26
C ALA A 498 10.05 -26.12 13.50
N ASP A 499 11.17 -26.79 13.79
CA ASP A 499 11.37 -28.17 13.41
C ASP A 499 10.32 -29.10 14.08
N SER A 500 10.35 -30.41 13.78
CA SER A 500 9.37 -31.38 14.30
C SER A 500 9.45 -31.69 15.80
N SER A 501 10.45 -31.15 16.50
CA SER A 501 10.66 -31.36 17.92
C SER A 501 9.61 -30.64 18.78
N VAL A 502 9.37 -31.20 19.98
CA VAL A 502 8.48 -30.54 20.96
C VAL A 502 9.18 -29.34 21.62
N ALA A 503 8.38 -28.38 22.08
CA ALA A 503 8.90 -27.20 22.76
C ALA A 503 9.84 -27.55 23.91
N GLY A 504 11.02 -26.91 23.96
CA GLY A 504 12.07 -27.10 24.95
C GLY A 504 12.92 -28.37 24.77
N ALA A 505 12.75 -29.11 23.69
CA ALA A 505 13.69 -30.14 23.30
C ALA A 505 15.03 -29.54 22.85
N ASP A 506 16.11 -30.35 22.94
CA ASP A 506 17.37 -30.00 22.28
C ASP A 506 17.20 -30.18 20.77
N SER A 507 17.09 -29.06 20.07
CA SER A 507 16.65 -29.02 18.67
C SER A 507 17.15 -27.76 17.94
N PRO A 508 17.13 -27.72 16.58
CA PRO A 508 17.46 -26.56 15.81
C PRO A 508 16.65 -25.32 16.21
N THR A 509 15.36 -25.43 16.48
CA THR A 509 14.51 -24.32 16.95
C THR A 509 15.00 -23.75 18.29
N THR A 510 15.33 -24.61 19.23
CA THR A 510 15.85 -24.19 20.55
C THR A 510 17.23 -23.54 20.39
N ALA A 511 18.12 -24.12 19.57
CA ALA A 511 19.45 -23.58 19.29
C ALA A 511 19.36 -22.16 18.64
N PHE A 512 18.47 -21.99 17.66
CA PHE A 512 18.21 -20.67 17.06
C PHE A 512 17.74 -19.66 18.11
N ALA A 513 16.78 -20.03 18.95
CA ALA A 513 16.22 -19.15 19.98
C ALA A 513 17.27 -18.73 21.03
N GLU A 514 18.14 -19.65 21.43
CA GLU A 514 19.24 -19.37 22.36
C GLU A 514 20.28 -18.43 21.74
N TRP A 515 20.67 -18.69 20.48
CA TRP A 515 21.54 -17.81 19.72
C TRP A 515 20.92 -16.42 19.57
N TRP A 516 19.65 -16.34 19.12
CA TRP A 516 18.94 -15.08 18.91
C TRP A 516 18.95 -14.20 20.17
N GLN A 517 18.67 -14.81 21.34
CA GLN A 517 18.52 -14.09 22.61
C GLN A 517 19.85 -13.69 23.25
N ASN A 518 20.93 -14.50 23.08
CA ASN A 518 22.09 -14.41 23.93
C ASN A 518 23.41 -14.18 23.18
N ASP A 519 23.51 -14.54 21.90
CA ASP A 519 24.77 -14.44 21.17
C ASP A 519 25.08 -13.00 20.77
N PRO A 520 26.30 -12.50 21.05
CA PRO A 520 26.69 -11.14 20.67
C PRO A 520 26.62 -10.86 19.15
N SER A 521 26.67 -11.89 18.30
CA SER A 521 26.55 -11.75 16.85
C SER A 521 25.11 -11.67 16.38
N SER A 522 24.13 -12.09 17.19
CA SER A 522 22.74 -12.05 16.78
C SER A 522 22.27 -10.63 16.52
N PRO A 523 21.43 -10.38 15.51
CA PRO A 523 20.91 -9.05 15.24
C PRO A 523 20.20 -8.39 16.43
N LEU A 524 19.50 -9.18 17.25
CA LEU A 524 18.84 -8.68 18.45
C LEU A 524 19.84 -8.06 19.42
N VAL A 525 20.95 -8.75 19.68
CA VAL A 525 21.95 -8.32 20.67
C VAL A 525 22.88 -7.24 20.08
N ALA A 526 23.37 -7.47 18.84
CA ALA A 526 24.32 -6.57 18.18
C ALA A 526 23.75 -5.18 17.90
N LEU A 527 22.46 -5.06 17.58
CA LEU A 527 21.79 -3.81 17.21
C LEU A 527 21.01 -3.17 18.37
N ARG A 528 20.98 -3.82 19.54
CA ARG A 528 20.25 -3.34 20.71
C ARG A 528 20.88 -2.07 21.27
N ARG A 529 20.07 -1.05 21.52
CA ARG A 529 20.44 0.17 22.29
C ARG A 529 20.10 -0.02 23.77
N ASP A 530 20.62 0.86 24.62
CA ASP A 530 20.48 0.74 26.06
C ASP A 530 19.02 0.88 26.56
N ASP A 531 18.18 1.59 25.80
CA ASP A 531 16.75 1.83 26.06
C ASP A 531 15.81 0.88 25.30
N ASP A 532 16.35 -0.05 24.49
CA ASP A 532 15.54 -1.00 23.74
C ASP A 532 15.00 -2.15 24.60
N GLY A 533 13.71 -2.45 24.45
CA GLY A 533 13.14 -3.73 24.86
C GLY A 533 13.46 -4.85 23.88
N ASP A 534 13.07 -6.09 24.23
CA ASP A 534 13.29 -7.28 23.39
C ASP A 534 12.58 -7.21 22.03
N ALA A 535 11.51 -6.41 21.91
CA ALA A 535 10.67 -6.30 20.71
C ALA A 535 10.71 -4.89 20.07
N THR A 536 11.74 -4.08 20.30
CA THR A 536 11.80 -2.71 19.78
C THR A 536 12.07 -2.66 18.27
N LEU A 537 13.07 -3.41 17.78
CA LEU A 537 13.47 -3.43 16.38
C LEU A 537 12.91 -4.64 15.62
N PHE A 538 12.78 -5.76 16.31
CA PHE A 538 12.32 -7.03 15.78
C PHE A 538 11.09 -7.53 16.52
N ASP A 539 10.11 -8.04 15.76
CA ASP A 539 8.97 -8.78 16.29
C ASP A 539 9.16 -10.25 15.89
N VAL A 540 9.43 -11.09 16.86
CA VAL A 540 9.81 -12.49 16.64
C VAL A 540 8.71 -13.40 17.14
N ASP A 541 8.26 -14.33 16.32
CA ASP A 541 7.29 -15.35 16.70
C ASP A 541 7.77 -16.75 16.33
N VAL A 542 7.11 -17.76 16.90
CA VAL A 542 7.35 -19.17 16.57
C VAL A 542 6.04 -19.89 16.31
N THR A 543 6.03 -20.72 15.26
CA THR A 543 4.92 -21.62 14.95
C THR A 543 5.39 -23.07 15.08
N TYR A 544 4.83 -23.81 16.03
CA TYR A 544 5.11 -25.23 16.23
C TYR A 544 4.24 -26.12 15.34
N GLN A 545 4.78 -27.30 14.98
CA GLN A 545 4.08 -28.28 14.13
C GLN A 545 3.00 -29.07 14.88
N GLN A 546 3.12 -29.17 16.21
CA GLN A 546 2.16 -29.86 17.05
C GLN A 546 0.87 -29.05 17.21
N PRO A 547 -0.29 -29.68 17.46
CA PRO A 547 -1.49 -28.98 17.91
C PRO A 547 -1.21 -28.17 19.19
N TYR A 548 -1.91 -27.06 19.36
CA TYR A 548 -1.67 -26.13 20.48
C TYR A 548 -1.77 -26.79 21.85
N THR A 549 -2.60 -27.82 22.00
CA THR A 549 -2.76 -28.62 23.25
C THR A 549 -1.50 -29.40 23.63
N ASP A 550 -0.64 -29.67 22.66
CA ASP A 550 0.57 -30.48 22.83
C ASP A 550 1.83 -29.60 22.96
N VAL A 551 1.67 -28.29 22.83
CA VAL A 551 2.75 -27.31 23.04
C VAL A 551 2.74 -26.82 24.48
N ASP A 552 3.72 -27.26 25.26
CA ASP A 552 3.94 -26.76 26.63
C ASP A 552 4.58 -25.36 26.56
N ILE A 553 3.77 -24.30 26.66
CA ILE A 553 4.22 -22.93 26.56
C ILE A 553 5.28 -22.55 27.62
N THR A 554 5.33 -23.26 28.75
CA THR A 554 6.33 -23.01 29.80
C THR A 554 7.74 -23.42 29.36
N LYS A 555 7.85 -24.35 28.41
CA LYS A 555 9.11 -24.85 27.84
C LYS A 555 9.54 -24.11 26.59
N VAL A 556 8.66 -23.29 26.02
CA VAL A 556 9.01 -22.44 24.85
C VAL A 556 10.14 -21.48 25.22
N PRO A 557 11.20 -21.34 24.42
CA PRO A 557 12.29 -20.41 24.68
C PRO A 557 11.84 -18.96 24.89
N ARG A 558 12.60 -18.22 25.70
CA ARG A 558 12.29 -16.82 26.05
C ARG A 558 12.27 -15.90 24.80
N ALA A 559 13.10 -16.18 23.82
CA ALA A 559 13.14 -15.42 22.56
C ALA A 559 11.74 -15.19 21.92
N PHE A 560 10.83 -16.16 22.11
CA PHE A 560 9.46 -16.10 21.61
C PHE A 560 8.43 -15.62 22.64
N LYS A 561 8.88 -15.19 23.81
CA LYS A 561 8.07 -14.59 24.88
C LYS A 561 8.75 -13.32 25.35
N PRO A 562 8.92 -12.31 24.46
CA PRO A 562 9.68 -11.11 24.76
C PRO A 562 9.08 -10.35 25.96
N GLN A 563 9.95 -9.63 26.66
CA GLN A 563 9.48 -8.66 27.64
C GLN A 563 9.19 -7.33 26.96
N VAL A 564 8.02 -6.76 27.25
CA VAL A 564 7.50 -5.60 26.54
C VAL A 564 6.97 -4.54 27.49
N GLY A 565 7.04 -3.29 27.03
CA GLY A 565 6.55 -2.13 27.74
C GLY A 565 7.38 -1.74 28.97
N PRO A 566 6.97 -0.65 29.67
CA PRO A 566 7.73 -0.07 30.77
C PRO A 566 7.77 -0.95 32.03
N PHE A 567 6.95 -2.00 32.10
CA PHE A 567 6.90 -2.96 33.20
C PHE A 567 7.57 -4.28 32.88
N GLU A 568 8.21 -4.41 31.70
CA GLU A 568 8.90 -5.63 31.25
C GLU A 568 8.01 -6.88 31.37
N LEU A 569 6.75 -6.77 30.94
CA LEU A 569 5.79 -7.86 31.01
C LEU A 569 6.07 -8.92 29.95
N ASN A 570 6.01 -10.20 30.33
CA ASN A 570 6.14 -11.29 29.37
C ASN A 570 4.97 -11.27 28.38
N TYR A 571 5.26 -11.23 27.10
CA TYR A 571 4.28 -11.23 26.03
C TYR A 571 4.16 -12.64 25.44
N TRP A 572 3.02 -13.30 25.68
CA TRP A 572 2.82 -14.71 25.39
C TRP A 572 2.21 -14.98 24.00
N GLU A 573 1.74 -13.96 23.32
CA GLU A 573 0.95 -14.06 22.08
C GLU A 573 1.79 -14.26 20.81
N ARG A 574 3.10 -14.49 20.94
CA ARG A 574 4.01 -14.77 19.81
C ARG A 574 4.33 -16.26 19.65
N VAL A 575 3.58 -17.13 20.35
CA VAL A 575 3.71 -18.58 20.24
C VAL A 575 2.47 -19.16 19.59
N TYR A 576 2.67 -19.75 18.43
CA TYR A 576 1.64 -20.35 17.62
C TYR A 576 1.85 -21.83 17.42
N ALA A 577 0.80 -22.52 16.98
CA ALA A 577 0.76 -23.92 16.65
C ALA A 577 0.02 -24.15 15.33
N ALA A 578 0.36 -25.22 14.63
CA ALA A 578 -0.36 -25.67 13.45
C ALA A 578 -1.79 -26.12 13.80
N ILE A 579 -2.73 -25.87 12.90
CA ILE A 579 -4.14 -26.26 13.06
C ILE A 579 -4.33 -27.63 12.40
N PRO A 580 -4.80 -28.67 13.13
CA PRO A 580 -5.09 -29.97 12.54
C PRO A 580 -6.08 -29.87 11.37
N GLY A 581 -5.68 -30.37 10.20
CA GLY A 581 -6.48 -30.32 8.97
C GLY A 581 -6.34 -29.02 8.16
N GLU A 582 -5.65 -28.01 8.68
CA GLU A 582 -5.32 -26.74 8.02
C GLU A 582 -3.89 -26.33 8.38
N ASP A 583 -2.96 -27.28 8.27
CA ASP A 583 -1.58 -27.13 8.71
C ASP A 583 -0.84 -26.09 7.86
N VAL A 584 -0.37 -25.01 8.50
CA VAL A 584 0.37 -23.92 7.84
C VAL A 584 1.63 -24.41 7.12
N PHE A 585 2.28 -25.45 7.63
CA PHE A 585 3.46 -26.03 6.99
C PHE A 585 3.12 -26.66 5.65
N ASP A 586 1.96 -27.32 5.52
CA ASP A 586 1.48 -27.86 4.26
C ASP A 586 0.92 -26.76 3.35
N VAL A 587 0.10 -25.87 3.91
CA VAL A 587 -0.54 -24.75 3.16
C VAL A 587 0.48 -23.78 2.57
N ARG A 588 1.61 -23.60 3.26
CA ARG A 588 2.69 -22.70 2.83
C ARG A 588 3.96 -23.42 2.39
N MET A 589 3.89 -24.74 2.22
CA MET A 589 5.03 -25.57 1.76
C MET A 589 6.30 -25.24 2.55
N ILE A 590 6.21 -25.32 3.89
CA ILE A 590 7.32 -25.02 4.78
C ILE A 590 8.01 -26.34 5.14
N SER A 591 9.32 -26.38 5.11
CA SER A 591 10.12 -27.54 5.50
C SER A 591 9.80 -27.99 6.91
N ARG A 592 9.67 -29.32 7.11
CA ARG A 592 9.49 -29.91 8.44
C ARG A 592 10.78 -29.89 9.28
N ASP A 593 11.91 -29.54 8.68
CA ASP A 593 13.16 -29.26 9.38
C ASP A 593 13.20 -27.86 10.00
N GLY A 594 12.16 -27.06 9.71
CA GLY A 594 12.00 -25.68 10.16
C GLY A 594 12.55 -24.66 9.19
N ALA A 595 12.14 -23.40 9.39
CA ALA A 595 12.55 -22.26 8.57
C ALA A 595 12.50 -20.95 9.35
N VAL A 596 13.28 -19.98 8.94
CA VAL A 596 13.16 -18.57 9.33
C VAL A 596 12.72 -17.77 8.13
N VAL A 597 11.58 -17.08 8.26
CA VAL A 597 11.06 -16.16 7.22
C VAL A 597 11.18 -14.73 7.75
N VAL A 598 12.04 -13.96 7.12
CA VAL A 598 12.26 -12.55 7.45
C VAL A 598 11.32 -11.69 6.63
N VAL A 599 10.55 -10.83 7.29
CA VAL A 599 9.57 -9.97 6.64
C VAL A 599 9.85 -8.50 6.96
N ARG A 600 9.85 -7.68 5.92
CA ARG A 600 10.10 -6.24 5.99
C ARG A 600 8.95 -5.50 6.69
N PRO A 601 9.19 -4.26 7.17
CA PRO A 601 8.13 -3.41 7.77
C PRO A 601 6.92 -3.15 6.86
N ASP A 602 7.08 -3.22 5.52
CA ASP A 602 6.03 -3.10 4.52
C ASP A 602 5.42 -4.47 4.10
N HIS A 603 5.67 -5.51 4.88
CA HIS A 603 5.12 -6.87 4.77
C HIS A 603 5.54 -7.64 3.51
N TYR A 604 6.72 -7.37 2.98
CA TYR A 604 7.34 -8.19 1.93
C TYR A 604 8.36 -9.15 2.53
N VAL A 605 8.41 -10.38 2.01
CA VAL A 605 9.41 -11.38 2.41
C VAL A 605 10.79 -10.91 1.96
N ALA A 606 11.68 -10.71 2.92
CA ALA A 606 13.04 -10.24 2.69
C ALA A 606 14.03 -11.39 2.52
N ALA A 607 13.86 -12.47 3.29
CA ALA A 607 14.69 -13.66 3.22
C ALA A 607 13.94 -14.89 3.71
N VAL A 608 14.32 -16.05 3.20
CA VAL A 608 13.98 -17.39 3.72
C VAL A 608 15.29 -18.07 4.04
N LEU A 609 15.42 -18.62 5.24
CA LEU A 609 16.65 -19.23 5.74
C LEU A 609 16.35 -20.52 6.51
N PRO A 610 17.26 -21.51 6.53
CA PRO A 610 17.18 -22.61 7.51
C PRO A 610 17.49 -22.10 8.92
N LEU A 611 17.10 -22.84 9.95
CA LEU A 611 17.27 -22.47 11.35
C LEU A 611 18.74 -22.28 11.79
N ASP A 612 19.67 -22.91 11.12
CA ASP A 612 21.11 -22.88 11.43
C ASP A 612 21.88 -21.82 10.61
N ALA A 613 21.23 -21.10 9.67
CA ALA A 613 21.87 -20.04 8.87
C ALA A 613 21.99 -18.71 9.65
N THR A 614 22.46 -18.78 10.88
CA THR A 614 22.57 -17.62 11.79
C THR A 614 23.57 -16.57 11.31
N ASP A 615 24.67 -16.99 10.68
CA ASP A 615 25.68 -16.08 10.11
C ASP A 615 25.10 -15.28 8.94
N GLU A 616 24.29 -15.93 8.08
CA GLU A 616 23.65 -15.26 6.94
C GLU A 616 22.62 -14.22 7.43
N LEU A 617 21.87 -14.53 8.49
CA LEU A 617 20.91 -13.58 9.08
C LEU A 617 21.63 -12.38 9.70
N THR A 618 22.77 -12.61 10.37
CA THR A 618 23.63 -11.55 10.90
C THR A 618 24.17 -10.67 9.77
N GLU A 619 24.71 -11.29 8.72
CA GLU A 619 25.24 -10.57 7.55
C GLU A 619 24.13 -9.75 6.83
N PHE A 620 22.94 -10.33 6.67
CA PHE A 620 21.82 -9.66 6.02
C PHE A 620 21.49 -8.33 6.69
N PHE A 621 21.24 -8.33 8.00
CA PHE A 621 20.91 -7.11 8.73
C PHE A 621 22.12 -6.16 8.90
N GLY A 622 23.33 -6.70 9.03
CA GLY A 622 24.57 -5.91 9.17
C GLY A 622 24.89 -5.02 7.97
N LYS A 623 24.30 -5.29 6.79
CA LYS A 623 24.49 -4.48 5.58
C LYS A 623 23.91 -3.08 5.74
N PHE A 624 22.79 -2.93 6.39
CA PHE A 624 22.03 -1.66 6.42
C PHE A 624 21.53 -1.22 7.80
N LEU A 625 21.33 -2.11 8.76
CA LEU A 625 20.94 -1.71 10.11
C LEU A 625 22.14 -1.22 10.93
N ARG A 626 21.89 -0.29 11.84
CA ARG A 626 22.90 0.33 12.70
C ARG A 626 22.43 0.35 14.15
N ARG A 627 23.38 0.21 15.06
CA ARG A 627 23.14 0.36 16.48
C ARG A 627 22.99 1.85 16.88
N ASN A 628 23.79 2.73 16.25
CA ASN A 628 23.86 4.17 16.51
C ASN A 628 23.80 4.94 15.20
#